data_375fd9c0b4fb60f56f784fc43dff54c1
#
_entry.id   375fd9c0b4fb60f56f784fc43dff54c1
#
_cell.length_a   1.000
_cell.length_b   1.000
_cell.length_c   1.000
_cell.angle_alpha   90.00
_cell.angle_beta   90.00
_cell.angle_gamma   90.00
#
_symmetry.space_group_name_H-M   'P 1'
#
loop_
_entity.id
_entity.type
_entity.pdbx_description
1 polymer ?
#
loop_
_entity_poly.entity_id
_entity_poly.type
_entity_poly.pdbx_seq_one_letter_code
_entity_poly.pdbx_strand_id
1 'polypeptide(L)'
;FGIKRAVLPRVMTVDEMKVLRSKTDVELEVFALGGLCINVEGRCYLSSYVTGVSCNTGGVCSPSRFVRFENKGDKLRITLNDVLLNELSSNESSPYPTCCKGRYYVDGKPFYAFEEPESLNVMELIPKLADAGIDALKVEGRQRTKSYVALVTKTLRTAVDNYYQNPSGFVMKPEWIKQSNSSFEGSAPTIGCYLEK
;
A
#
# COMPACT_ATOMS: atom_id res chain seq x y z
N PHE A 1 11.98 24.81 -8.55
CA PHE A 1 11.61 23.62 -9.33
C PHE A 1 10.14 23.66 -9.81
N GLY A 2 9.30 24.59 -9.35
CA GLY A 2 7.90 24.74 -9.77
C GLY A 2 6.99 23.56 -9.38
N ILE A 3 7.36 22.77 -8.38
CA ILE A 3 6.55 21.66 -7.86
C ILE A 3 5.31 22.22 -7.20
N LYS A 4 4.14 21.75 -7.62
CA LYS A 4 2.85 22.16 -7.02
C LYS A 4 2.33 21.19 -5.98
N ARG A 5 2.67 19.89 -6.09
CA ARG A 5 2.22 18.84 -5.17
C ARG A 5 3.35 17.83 -4.92
N ALA A 6 3.52 17.44 -3.68
CA ALA A 6 4.45 16.41 -3.25
C ALA A 6 3.68 15.20 -2.70
N VAL A 7 4.00 14.00 -3.17
CA VAL A 7 3.48 12.74 -2.60
C VAL A 7 4.41 12.32 -1.47
N LEU A 8 3.87 12.19 -0.27
CA LEU A 8 4.62 11.81 0.91
C LEU A 8 4.80 10.29 0.99
N PRO A 9 5.95 9.82 1.51
CA PRO A 9 6.19 8.39 1.69
C PRO A 9 5.29 7.79 2.78
N ARG A 10 4.95 6.50 2.63
CA ARG A 10 4.09 5.76 3.58
C ARG A 10 4.71 5.54 4.97
N VAL A 11 6.00 5.85 5.10
CA VAL A 11 6.76 5.72 6.35
C VAL A 11 6.74 6.97 7.23
N MET A 12 6.01 8.03 6.83
CA MET A 12 5.83 9.25 7.63
C MET A 12 4.60 9.12 8.55
N THR A 13 4.75 9.59 9.78
CA THR A 13 3.63 9.75 10.71
C THR A 13 2.83 11.03 10.42
N VAL A 14 1.57 11.07 10.88
CA VAL A 14 0.72 12.28 10.76
C VAL A 14 1.37 13.49 11.44
N ASP A 15 2.07 13.29 12.55
CA ASP A 15 2.75 14.40 13.26
C ASP A 15 3.94 14.95 12.46
N GLU A 16 4.69 14.08 11.78
CA GLU A 16 5.74 14.53 10.86
C GLU A 16 5.15 15.27 9.65
N MET A 17 3.97 14.84 9.16
CA MET A 17 3.25 15.55 8.10
C MET A 17 2.82 16.95 8.53
N LYS A 18 2.32 17.12 9.77
CA LYS A 18 2.01 18.44 10.35
C LYS A 18 3.24 19.35 10.42
N VAL A 19 4.37 18.80 10.87
CA VAL A 19 5.64 19.55 10.89
C VAL A 19 6.07 19.95 9.49
N LEU A 20 5.92 19.07 8.50
CA LEU A 20 6.23 19.39 7.11
C LEU A 20 5.26 20.47 6.57
N ARG A 21 3.95 20.34 6.83
CA ARG A 21 2.94 21.31 6.42
C ARG A 21 3.27 22.74 6.91
N SER A 22 3.77 22.86 8.14
CA SER A 22 4.14 24.17 8.67
C SER A 22 5.34 24.84 7.99
N LYS A 23 6.05 24.10 7.13
CA LYS A 23 7.28 24.56 6.46
C LYS A 23 7.13 24.76 4.95
N THR A 24 5.95 24.46 4.38
CA THR A 24 5.75 24.55 2.93
C THR A 24 4.30 24.82 2.56
N ASP A 25 4.09 25.58 1.49
CA ASP A 25 2.79 25.81 0.86
C ASP A 25 2.51 24.84 -0.31
N VAL A 26 3.45 23.95 -0.62
CA VAL A 26 3.26 22.91 -1.62
C VAL A 26 2.15 21.95 -1.18
N GLU A 27 1.22 21.61 -2.07
CA GLU A 27 0.19 20.62 -1.77
C GLU A 27 0.81 19.29 -1.35
N LEU A 28 0.29 18.70 -0.28
CA LEU A 28 0.73 17.42 0.25
C LEU A 28 -0.28 16.33 -0.06
N GLU A 29 0.19 15.27 -0.71
CA GLU A 29 -0.60 14.09 -1.06
C GLU A 29 -0.09 12.88 -0.28
N VAL A 30 -0.98 12.11 0.34
CA VAL A 30 -0.63 10.90 1.09
C VAL A 30 -1.34 9.68 0.56
N PHE A 31 -0.71 8.52 0.66
CA PHE A 31 -1.36 7.25 0.32
C PHE A 31 -2.46 6.94 1.34
N ALA A 32 -3.65 6.61 0.85
CA ALA A 32 -4.79 6.28 1.70
C ALA A 32 -5.22 4.82 1.62
N LEU A 33 -5.17 4.25 0.42
CA LEU A 33 -5.60 2.87 0.17
C LEU A 33 -4.67 2.21 -0.85
N GLY A 34 -4.32 0.95 -0.61
CA GLY A 34 -3.51 0.14 -1.54
C GLY A 34 -2.49 -0.74 -0.85
N GLY A 35 -1.50 -1.24 -1.57
CA GLY A 35 -0.41 -2.03 -0.99
C GLY A 35 0.44 -1.20 -0.03
N LEU A 36 0.77 -1.79 1.13
CA LEU A 36 1.77 -1.19 2.01
C LEU A 36 3.15 -1.27 1.36
N CYS A 37 4.00 -0.26 1.59
CA CYS A 37 5.39 -0.23 1.18
C CYS A 37 6.27 0.18 2.34
N ILE A 38 7.27 -0.63 2.65
CA ILE A 38 8.23 -0.42 3.74
C ILE A 38 9.37 0.52 3.38
N ASN A 39 9.49 0.87 2.11
CA ASN A 39 10.57 1.73 1.63
C ASN A 39 10.08 3.15 1.42
N VAL A 40 10.98 4.10 1.56
CA VAL A 40 10.79 5.44 1.04
C VAL A 40 10.66 5.35 -0.49
N GLU A 41 9.58 5.88 -1.03
CA GLU A 41 9.32 5.87 -2.46
C GLU A 41 10.49 6.49 -3.24
N GLY A 42 10.86 5.85 -4.34
CA GLY A 42 12.01 6.25 -5.15
C GLY A 42 13.38 5.75 -4.64
N ARG A 43 13.43 4.98 -3.55
CA ARG A 43 14.68 4.45 -2.96
C ARG A 43 14.71 2.94 -2.79
N CYS A 44 13.80 2.21 -3.41
CA CYS A 44 13.78 0.76 -3.38
C CYS A 44 14.73 0.16 -4.43
N TYR A 45 15.60 -0.75 -3.98
CA TYR A 45 16.53 -1.48 -4.85
C TYR A 45 16.25 -2.99 -4.91
N LEU A 46 15.33 -3.52 -4.09
CA LEU A 46 15.05 -4.95 -4.01
C LEU A 46 14.65 -5.55 -5.36
N SER A 47 13.67 -4.94 -6.02
CA SER A 47 13.19 -5.42 -7.32
C SER A 47 14.24 -5.25 -8.42
N SER A 48 15.00 -4.16 -8.42
CA SER A 48 16.06 -3.95 -9.40
C SER A 48 17.23 -4.93 -9.23
N TYR A 49 17.55 -5.30 -8.01
CA TYR A 49 18.55 -6.34 -7.74
C TYR A 49 18.14 -7.69 -8.36
N VAL A 50 16.87 -8.06 -8.24
CA VAL A 50 16.37 -9.34 -8.75
C VAL A 50 16.09 -9.32 -10.25
N THR A 51 15.51 -8.23 -10.77
CA THR A 51 15.00 -8.18 -12.14
C THR A 51 15.89 -7.43 -13.13
N GLY A 52 16.88 -6.68 -12.66
CA GLY A 52 17.65 -5.73 -13.47
C GLY A 52 16.86 -4.49 -13.89
N VAL A 53 15.60 -4.32 -13.43
CA VAL A 53 14.71 -3.19 -13.79
C VAL A 53 14.34 -2.41 -12.54
N SER A 54 14.66 -1.11 -12.54
CA SER A 54 14.34 -0.24 -11.40
C SER A 54 12.85 0.02 -11.27
N CYS A 55 12.27 -0.33 -10.13
CA CYS A 55 10.91 0.06 -9.79
C CYS A 55 10.76 1.58 -9.58
N ASN A 56 11.84 2.27 -9.24
CA ASN A 56 11.86 3.73 -9.08
C ASN A 56 11.71 4.45 -10.42
N THR A 57 12.14 3.82 -11.52
CA THR A 57 11.99 4.35 -12.89
C THR A 57 10.75 3.80 -13.58
N GLY A 58 10.57 2.46 -13.56
CA GLY A 58 9.44 1.80 -14.22
C GLY A 58 8.14 1.88 -13.44
N GLY A 59 8.20 2.21 -12.14
CA GLY A 59 7.05 2.35 -11.26
C GLY A 59 6.34 1.01 -10.95
N VAL A 60 6.98 -0.14 -11.18
CA VAL A 60 6.42 -1.48 -10.99
C VAL A 60 7.42 -2.33 -10.24
N CYS A 61 7.01 -2.86 -9.06
CA CYS A 61 7.88 -3.71 -8.24
C CYS A 61 8.08 -5.11 -8.83
N SER A 62 7.10 -5.60 -9.60
CA SER A 62 7.12 -6.95 -10.18
C SER A 62 6.62 -6.90 -11.63
N PRO A 63 7.49 -6.54 -12.58
CA PRO A 63 7.12 -6.55 -13.99
C PRO A 63 6.66 -7.96 -14.39
N SER A 64 5.51 -8.08 -15.04
CA SER A 64 4.82 -9.36 -15.33
C SER A 64 5.68 -10.37 -16.08
N ARG A 65 6.60 -9.88 -16.92
CA ARG A 65 7.52 -10.75 -17.68
C ARG A 65 8.46 -11.58 -16.79
N PHE A 66 8.70 -11.16 -15.55
CA PHE A 66 9.56 -11.85 -14.58
C PHE A 66 8.77 -12.67 -13.56
N VAL A 67 7.45 -12.52 -13.51
CA VAL A 67 6.60 -13.26 -12.57
C VAL A 67 6.21 -14.61 -13.15
N ARG A 68 6.32 -15.67 -12.34
CA ARG A 68 5.82 -17.01 -12.67
C ARG A 68 4.98 -17.53 -11.54
N PHE A 69 3.87 -18.17 -11.89
CA PHE A 69 3.00 -18.92 -11.01
C PHE A 69 2.98 -20.37 -11.47
N GLU A 70 3.43 -21.28 -10.64
CA GLU A 70 3.54 -22.71 -10.97
C GLU A 70 2.86 -23.55 -9.89
N ASN A 71 1.96 -24.43 -10.30
CA ASN A 71 1.39 -25.43 -9.40
C ASN A 71 2.40 -26.59 -9.24
N LYS A 72 2.79 -26.86 -8.01
CA LYS A 72 3.69 -27.96 -7.64
C LYS A 72 3.05 -28.83 -6.55
N GLY A 73 2.38 -29.90 -6.98
CA GLY A 73 1.54 -30.69 -6.10
C GLY A 73 0.34 -29.89 -5.61
N ASP A 74 0.20 -29.79 -4.28
CA ASP A 74 -0.85 -29.03 -3.57
C ASP A 74 -0.47 -27.56 -3.33
N LYS A 75 0.72 -27.13 -3.80
CA LYS A 75 1.23 -25.78 -3.55
C LYS A 75 1.31 -24.94 -4.82
N LEU A 76 1.07 -23.63 -4.65
CA LEU A 76 1.34 -22.60 -5.65
C LEU A 76 2.70 -21.96 -5.37
N ARG A 77 3.66 -22.15 -6.27
CA ARG A 77 4.95 -21.46 -6.25
C ARG A 77 4.86 -20.14 -6.98
N ILE A 78 5.39 -19.09 -6.39
CA ILE A 78 5.47 -17.76 -6.97
C ILE A 78 6.92 -17.34 -7.02
N THR A 79 7.43 -17.05 -8.23
CA THR A 79 8.79 -16.57 -8.42
C THR A 79 8.82 -15.21 -9.10
N LEU A 80 9.87 -14.44 -8.83
CA LEU A 80 10.23 -13.22 -9.54
C LEU A 80 11.64 -13.38 -10.08
N ASN A 81 11.78 -13.43 -11.42
CA ASN A 81 13.06 -13.70 -12.10
C ASN A 81 13.79 -14.90 -11.49
N ASP A 82 13.08 -16.03 -11.38
CA ASP A 82 13.52 -17.32 -10.82
C ASP A 82 13.81 -17.32 -9.29
N VAL A 83 13.78 -16.17 -8.64
CA VAL A 83 13.85 -16.11 -7.17
C VAL A 83 12.50 -16.52 -6.58
N LEU A 84 12.50 -17.56 -5.75
CA LEU A 84 11.30 -18.02 -5.04
C LEU A 84 10.86 -16.98 -4.01
N LEU A 85 9.65 -16.46 -4.17
CA LEU A 85 9.04 -15.52 -3.23
C LEU A 85 8.11 -16.21 -2.24
N ASN A 86 7.28 -17.13 -2.74
CA ASN A 86 6.28 -17.80 -1.91
C ASN A 86 5.99 -19.22 -2.41
N GLU A 87 5.69 -20.11 -1.47
CA GLU A 87 4.98 -21.37 -1.69
C GLU A 87 3.72 -21.34 -0.83
N LEU A 88 2.57 -21.26 -1.48
CA LEU A 88 1.27 -21.08 -0.85
C LEU A 88 0.47 -22.38 -0.94
N SER A 89 -0.24 -22.72 0.13
CA SER A 89 -1.26 -23.78 0.13
C SER A 89 -2.55 -23.26 -0.55
N SER A 90 -3.44 -24.16 -0.94
CA SER A 90 -4.69 -23.82 -1.65
C SER A 90 -5.64 -22.88 -0.90
N ASN A 91 -5.50 -22.80 0.43
CA ASN A 91 -6.31 -21.94 1.30
C ASN A 91 -5.65 -20.59 1.63
N GLU A 92 -4.44 -20.33 1.13
CA GLU A 92 -3.73 -19.08 1.34
C GLU A 92 -3.99 -18.09 0.20
N SER A 93 -4.25 -16.83 0.53
CA SER A 93 -4.35 -15.75 -0.45
C SER A 93 -2.98 -15.44 -1.05
N SER A 94 -2.94 -15.31 -2.38
CA SER A 94 -1.73 -14.89 -3.07
C SER A 94 -1.49 -13.40 -2.89
N PRO A 95 -0.38 -12.99 -2.26
CA PRO A 95 -0.01 -11.58 -2.16
C PRO A 95 0.51 -11.06 -3.52
N TYR A 96 0.66 -9.75 -3.63
CA TYR A 96 1.38 -9.16 -4.76
C TYR A 96 2.84 -9.67 -4.77
N PRO A 97 3.32 -10.26 -5.88
CA PRO A 97 4.57 -11.01 -5.93
C PRO A 97 5.80 -10.10 -5.95
N THR A 98 6.15 -9.51 -4.81
CA THR A 98 7.32 -8.62 -4.65
C THR A 98 8.28 -9.15 -3.61
N CYS A 99 9.57 -8.85 -3.77
CA CYS A 99 10.62 -9.33 -2.87
C CYS A 99 10.38 -8.94 -1.40
N CYS A 100 9.87 -7.72 -1.13
CA CYS A 100 9.63 -7.29 0.25
C CYS A 100 8.49 -8.06 0.94
N LYS A 101 7.61 -8.71 0.19
CA LYS A 101 6.48 -9.52 0.69
C LYS A 101 6.67 -11.02 0.43
N GLY A 102 7.90 -11.44 0.16
CA GLY A 102 8.27 -12.84 0.01
C GLY A 102 8.45 -13.54 1.36
N ARG A 103 8.06 -14.83 1.43
CA ARG A 103 8.42 -15.72 2.53
C ARG A 103 9.74 -16.40 2.23
N TYR A 104 10.76 -16.05 2.98
CA TYR A 104 12.09 -16.63 2.86
C TYR A 104 12.34 -17.63 3.96
N TYR A 105 13.21 -18.59 3.70
CA TYR A 105 13.61 -19.54 4.73
C TYR A 105 14.68 -18.92 5.63
N VAL A 106 14.34 -18.74 6.89
CA VAL A 106 15.25 -18.28 7.95
C VAL A 106 15.32 -19.40 8.98
N ASP A 107 16.51 -19.94 9.23
CA ASP A 107 16.74 -21.08 10.12
C ASP A 107 15.83 -22.29 9.82
N GLY A 108 15.62 -22.55 8.51
CA GLY A 108 14.81 -23.66 8.03
C GLY A 108 13.29 -23.47 8.13
N LYS A 109 12.82 -22.29 8.53
CA LYS A 109 11.39 -21.97 8.62
C LYS A 109 11.01 -20.86 7.65
N PRO A 110 9.82 -20.93 7.01
CA PRO A 110 9.32 -19.84 6.16
C PRO A 110 8.97 -18.62 7.02
N PHE A 111 9.49 -17.46 6.64
CA PHE A 111 9.34 -16.22 7.37
C PHE A 111 9.25 -15.03 6.44
N TYR A 112 8.41 -14.03 6.74
CA TYR A 112 8.39 -12.74 6.06
C TYR A 112 9.51 -11.87 6.63
N ALA A 113 10.67 -11.88 5.96
CA ALA A 113 11.88 -11.24 6.47
C ALA A 113 11.85 -9.70 6.41
N PHE A 114 10.97 -9.13 5.61
CA PHE A 114 10.86 -7.67 5.44
C PHE A 114 9.49 -7.18 5.88
N GLU A 115 8.43 -7.62 5.22
CA GLU A 115 7.06 -7.15 5.44
C GLU A 115 6.07 -8.29 5.20
N GLU A 116 5.09 -8.42 6.07
CA GLU A 116 3.93 -9.25 5.76
C GLU A 116 3.10 -8.61 4.64
N PRO A 117 2.40 -9.41 3.82
CA PRO A 117 1.54 -8.88 2.78
C PRO A 117 0.29 -8.23 3.39
N GLU A 118 0.38 -6.93 3.64
CA GLU A 118 -0.70 -6.12 4.18
C GLU A 118 -1.14 -5.03 3.21
N SER A 119 -2.36 -4.56 3.37
CA SER A 119 -2.92 -3.45 2.61
C SER A 119 -3.12 -2.22 3.51
N LEU A 120 -2.60 -1.08 3.04
CA LEU A 120 -2.81 0.20 3.70
C LEU A 120 -4.29 0.60 3.61
N ASN A 121 -4.89 0.97 4.74
CA ASN A 121 -6.19 1.61 4.82
C ASN A 121 -6.20 2.65 5.93
N VAL A 122 -6.12 3.91 5.56
CA VAL A 122 -6.11 5.04 6.51
C VAL A 122 -7.43 5.81 6.53
N MET A 123 -8.54 5.22 6.08
CA MET A 123 -9.84 5.89 6.05
C MET A 123 -10.27 6.41 7.41
N GLU A 124 -9.99 5.68 8.49
CA GLU A 124 -10.28 6.11 9.85
C GLU A 124 -9.50 7.35 10.28
N LEU A 125 -8.41 7.65 9.58
CA LEU A 125 -7.56 8.81 9.85
C LEU A 125 -7.95 10.05 9.04
N ILE A 126 -9.03 10.04 8.25
CA ILE A 126 -9.50 11.20 7.46
C ILE A 126 -9.53 12.49 8.29
N PRO A 127 -10.11 12.53 9.51
CA PRO A 127 -10.10 13.74 10.31
C PRO A 127 -8.68 14.20 10.68
N LYS A 128 -7.81 13.27 11.10
CA LYS A 128 -6.43 13.59 11.47
C LYS A 128 -5.60 14.08 10.29
N LEU A 129 -5.82 13.51 9.11
CA LEU A 129 -5.14 13.94 7.87
C LEU A 129 -5.61 15.31 7.42
N ALA A 130 -6.92 15.61 7.53
CA ALA A 130 -7.46 16.93 7.28
C ALA A 130 -6.88 17.98 8.25
N ASP A 131 -6.84 17.68 9.56
CA ASP A 131 -6.24 18.53 10.58
C ASP A 131 -4.72 18.72 10.40
N ALA A 132 -4.06 17.75 9.77
CA ALA A 132 -2.66 17.86 9.40
C ALA A 132 -2.41 18.71 8.14
N GLY A 133 -3.46 19.20 7.49
CA GLY A 133 -3.38 20.01 6.29
C GLY A 133 -2.99 19.20 5.04
N ILE A 134 -3.41 17.95 4.96
CA ILE A 134 -3.23 17.11 3.76
C ILE A 134 -4.24 17.52 2.69
N ASP A 135 -3.75 17.82 1.49
CA ASP A 135 -4.56 18.35 0.39
C ASP A 135 -5.15 17.23 -0.48
N ALA A 136 -4.51 16.05 -0.55
CA ALA A 136 -4.94 14.98 -1.43
C ALA A 136 -4.68 13.58 -0.84
N LEU A 137 -5.62 12.67 -1.13
CA LEU A 137 -5.53 11.25 -0.78
C LEU A 137 -5.28 10.41 -2.02
N LYS A 138 -4.24 9.56 -1.97
CA LYS A 138 -3.81 8.72 -3.09
C LYS A 138 -4.32 7.30 -2.91
N VAL A 139 -5.00 6.78 -3.92
CA VAL A 139 -5.34 5.37 -4.05
C VAL A 139 -4.30 4.69 -4.94
N GLU A 140 -3.64 3.66 -4.42
CA GLU A 140 -2.76 2.81 -5.23
C GLU A 140 -3.64 1.74 -5.91
N GLY A 141 -3.75 1.82 -7.23
CA GLY A 141 -4.57 0.93 -8.06
C GLY A 141 -3.77 0.25 -9.17
N ARG A 142 -2.45 0.39 -9.18
CA ARG A 142 -1.58 -0.25 -10.18
C ARG A 142 -1.65 -1.76 -10.03
N GLN A 143 -1.86 -2.45 -11.16
CA GLN A 143 -2.06 -3.90 -11.20
C GLN A 143 -3.32 -4.40 -10.45
N ARG A 144 -4.28 -3.52 -10.24
CA ARG A 144 -5.59 -3.83 -9.68
C ARG A 144 -6.67 -3.84 -10.75
N THR A 145 -7.77 -4.50 -10.47
CA THR A 145 -8.94 -4.51 -11.38
C THR A 145 -9.62 -3.14 -11.43
N LYS A 146 -10.31 -2.87 -12.53
CA LYS A 146 -11.11 -1.64 -12.66
C LYS A 146 -12.19 -1.55 -11.58
N SER A 147 -12.80 -2.68 -11.22
CA SER A 147 -13.79 -2.76 -10.14
C SER A 147 -13.22 -2.42 -8.78
N TYR A 148 -12.00 -2.87 -8.48
CA TYR A 148 -11.30 -2.44 -7.26
C TYR A 148 -11.15 -0.92 -7.23
N VAL A 149 -10.55 -0.33 -8.27
CA VAL A 149 -10.30 1.12 -8.31
C VAL A 149 -11.62 1.89 -8.16
N ALA A 150 -12.67 1.49 -8.88
CA ALA A 150 -13.97 2.14 -8.80
C ALA A 150 -14.58 2.05 -7.39
N LEU A 151 -14.56 0.86 -6.77
CA LEU A 151 -15.12 0.64 -5.43
C LEU A 151 -14.39 1.46 -4.37
N VAL A 152 -13.07 1.31 -4.28
CA VAL A 152 -12.30 1.96 -3.21
C VAL A 152 -12.28 3.48 -3.35
N THR A 153 -12.20 4.00 -4.58
CA THR A 153 -12.25 5.44 -4.83
C THR A 153 -13.62 6.03 -4.48
N LYS A 154 -14.70 5.35 -4.87
CA LYS A 154 -16.07 5.77 -4.50
C LYS A 154 -16.25 5.78 -2.99
N THR A 155 -15.83 4.73 -2.31
CA THR A 155 -15.97 4.60 -0.85
C THR A 155 -15.17 5.66 -0.13
N LEU A 156 -13.90 5.88 -0.50
CA LEU A 156 -13.04 6.92 0.06
C LEU A 156 -13.63 8.32 -0.19
N ARG A 157 -14.09 8.61 -1.43
CA ARG A 157 -14.70 9.89 -1.77
C ARG A 157 -15.95 10.15 -0.92
N THR A 158 -16.80 9.14 -0.76
CA THR A 158 -18.00 9.23 0.09
C THR A 158 -17.64 9.56 1.54
N ALA A 159 -16.61 8.91 2.10
CA ALA A 159 -16.18 9.17 3.47
C ALA A 159 -15.63 10.60 3.63
N VAL A 160 -14.81 11.06 2.68
CA VAL A 160 -14.27 12.44 2.67
C VAL A 160 -15.40 13.47 2.55
N ASP A 161 -16.37 13.27 1.65
CA ASP A 161 -17.49 14.20 1.50
C ASP A 161 -18.35 14.29 2.76
N ASN A 162 -18.61 13.16 3.43
CA ASN A 162 -19.33 13.13 4.70
C ASN A 162 -18.55 13.86 5.80
N TYR A 163 -17.23 13.71 5.87
CA TYR A 163 -16.41 14.45 6.82
C TYR A 163 -16.52 15.96 6.60
N TYR A 164 -16.35 16.44 5.38
CA TYR A 164 -16.41 17.88 5.09
C TYR A 164 -17.82 18.49 5.18
N GLN A 165 -18.88 17.67 5.08
CA GLN A 165 -20.26 18.14 5.34
C GLN A 165 -20.53 18.37 6.82
N ASN A 166 -19.97 17.56 7.71
CA ASN A 166 -20.15 17.67 9.17
C ASN A 166 -18.91 17.17 9.94
N PRO A 167 -17.82 17.98 10.01
CA PRO A 167 -16.58 17.54 10.63
C PRO A 167 -16.74 17.15 12.11
N SER A 168 -17.51 17.92 12.89
CA SER A 168 -17.70 17.68 14.32
C SER A 168 -18.57 16.46 14.65
N GLY A 169 -19.43 16.07 13.74
CA GLY A 169 -20.31 14.90 13.88
C GLY A 169 -19.88 13.71 13.00
N PHE A 170 -18.69 13.77 12.41
CA PHE A 170 -18.23 12.69 11.53
C PHE A 170 -17.99 11.39 12.30
N VAL A 171 -18.60 10.32 11.82
CA VAL A 171 -18.38 8.97 12.30
C VAL A 171 -18.05 8.08 11.09
N MET A 172 -16.92 7.38 11.17
CA MET A 172 -16.56 6.39 10.14
C MET A 172 -17.55 5.22 10.18
N LYS A 173 -18.20 4.97 9.05
CA LYS A 173 -19.19 3.91 8.94
C LYS A 173 -18.51 2.55 8.74
N PRO A 174 -18.87 1.51 9.51
CA PRO A 174 -18.28 0.18 9.37
C PRO A 174 -18.42 -0.42 7.96
N GLU A 175 -19.51 -0.11 7.26
CA GLU A 175 -19.72 -0.57 5.89
C GLU A 175 -18.68 -0.02 4.90
N TRP A 176 -18.16 1.21 5.09
CA TRP A 176 -17.11 1.77 4.25
C TRP A 176 -15.78 1.04 4.44
N ILE A 177 -15.44 0.75 5.70
CA ILE A 177 -14.26 -0.07 6.03
C ILE A 177 -14.40 -1.47 5.43
N LYS A 178 -15.55 -2.12 5.61
CA LYS A 178 -15.83 -3.45 5.04
C LYS A 178 -15.73 -3.45 3.51
N GLN A 179 -16.28 -2.46 2.85
CA GLN A 179 -16.23 -2.33 1.39
C GLN A 179 -14.80 -2.13 0.88
N SER A 180 -14.03 -1.25 1.50
CA SER A 180 -12.64 -1.02 1.11
C SER A 180 -11.77 -2.27 1.34
N ASN A 181 -11.97 -2.98 2.47
CA ASN A 181 -11.21 -4.17 2.82
C ASN A 181 -11.56 -5.40 1.98
N SER A 182 -12.75 -5.47 1.40
CA SER A 182 -13.20 -6.65 0.62
C SER A 182 -12.35 -6.96 -0.62
N SER A 183 -11.51 -6.02 -1.04
CA SER A 183 -10.67 -6.12 -2.24
C SER A 183 -9.17 -6.01 -1.92
N PHE A 184 -8.79 -6.16 -0.66
CA PHE A 184 -7.39 -6.07 -0.24
C PHE A 184 -6.62 -7.35 -0.52
N GLU A 185 -5.31 -7.19 -0.66
CA GLU A 185 -4.35 -8.29 -0.68
C GLU A 185 -3.83 -8.56 0.72
N GLY A 186 -3.43 -9.82 0.92
CA GLY A 186 -2.76 -10.22 2.14
C GLY A 186 -3.68 -10.54 3.30
N SER A 187 -3.09 -10.52 4.49
CA SER A 187 -3.70 -11.06 5.72
C SER A 187 -4.64 -10.08 6.41
N ALA A 188 -4.32 -8.77 6.36
CA ALA A 188 -5.05 -7.76 7.10
C ALA A 188 -4.89 -6.34 6.50
N PRO A 189 -5.84 -5.42 6.78
CA PRO A 189 -5.60 -4.00 6.60
C PRO A 189 -4.72 -3.45 7.72
N THR A 190 -3.91 -2.43 7.39
CA THR A 190 -3.06 -1.71 8.34
C THR A 190 -3.13 -0.22 8.08
N ILE A 191 -2.86 0.57 9.11
CA ILE A 191 -2.63 2.03 8.99
C ILE A 191 -1.15 2.35 8.73
N GLY A 192 -0.29 1.33 8.68
CA GLY A 192 1.16 1.51 8.53
C GLY A 192 1.75 2.36 9.66
N CYS A 193 2.70 3.21 9.34
CA CYS A 193 3.39 4.09 10.29
C CYS A 193 2.64 5.40 10.59
N TYR A 194 1.40 5.60 10.15
CA TYR A 194 0.74 6.92 10.22
C TYR A 194 0.54 7.44 11.64
N LEU A 195 0.37 6.57 12.64
CA LEU A 195 0.25 6.98 14.03
C LEU A 195 1.51 6.76 14.85
N GLU A 196 2.32 5.75 14.49
CA GLU A 196 3.49 5.33 15.27
C GLU A 196 4.60 4.85 14.34
N LYS A 197 5.85 4.93 14.82
CA LYS A 197 7.04 4.32 14.17
C LYS A 197 7.50 3.11 14.95
#